data_a2f52d7553a9148b4f3eef8f956d1493
#
_entry.id   a2f52d7553a9148b4f3eef8f956d1493
#
_cell.length_a   1.000
_cell.length_b   1.000
_cell.length_c   1.000
_cell.angle_alpha   90.00
_cell.angle_beta   90.00
_cell.angle_gamma   90.00
#
_symmetry.space_group_name_H-M   'P 1'
#
loop_
_entity.id
_entity.type
_entity.pdbx_description
1 polymer ?
#
loop_
_entity_poly.entity_id
_entity_poly.type
_entity_poly.pdbx_seq_one_letter_code
_entity_poly.pdbx_strand_id
1 'polypeptide(L)'
;MTFPSFSRVILLQNIPEENLIAGDMGTIVEIHPATADYNEGYEVEFFAGNGETIAVVSVPATALRAATRQDVLHVRQLSAA
;
A
#
# COMPACT_ATOMS: atom_id res chain seq x y z
N MET A 1 -13.11 8.38 2.91
CA MET A 1 -12.76 8.45 1.48
C MET A 1 -12.35 7.06 1.02
N THR A 2 -12.86 6.65 -0.14
CA THR A 2 -12.60 5.31 -0.66
C THR A 2 -11.61 5.38 -1.81
N PHE A 3 -10.60 4.51 -1.78
CA PHE A 3 -9.67 4.38 -2.89
C PHE A 3 -10.25 3.38 -3.90
N PRO A 4 -10.26 3.70 -5.20
CA PRO A 4 -10.79 2.78 -6.20
C PRO A 4 -9.98 1.48 -6.29
N SER A 5 -10.67 0.39 -6.66
CA SER A 5 -9.98 -0.87 -6.96
C SER A 5 -8.92 -0.65 -8.03
N PHE A 6 -7.76 -1.28 -7.85
CA PHE A 6 -6.62 -1.23 -8.76
C PHE A 6 -5.98 0.15 -8.92
N SER A 7 -6.36 1.11 -8.06
CA SER A 7 -5.66 2.40 -8.01
C SER A 7 -4.38 2.25 -7.19
N ARG A 8 -3.45 3.19 -7.39
CA ARG A 8 -2.18 3.20 -6.69
C ARG A 8 -2.26 4.07 -5.45
N VAL A 9 -1.66 3.58 -4.38
CA VAL A 9 -1.66 4.25 -3.08
C VAL A 9 -0.24 4.28 -2.52
N ILE A 10 -0.01 5.21 -1.60
CA ILE A 10 1.29 5.37 -0.95
C ILE A 10 1.11 5.06 0.54
N LEU A 11 2.01 4.25 1.09
CA LEU A 11 2.05 3.99 2.52
C LEU A 11 2.44 5.26 3.28
N LEU A 12 1.74 5.53 4.36
CA LEU A 12 2.05 6.65 5.24
C LEU A 12 2.83 6.22 6.48
N GLN A 13 3.00 4.92 6.69
CA GLN A 13 3.71 4.40 7.85
C GLN A 13 4.48 3.14 7.47
N ASN A 14 5.47 2.80 8.30
CA ASN A 14 6.26 1.59 8.08
C ASN A 14 5.48 0.34 8.47
N ILE A 15 5.76 -0.76 7.76
CA ILE A 15 5.29 -2.11 8.12
C ILE A 15 6.52 -3.00 8.19
N PRO A 16 7.24 -2.97 9.32
CA PRO A 16 8.55 -3.65 9.41
C PRO A 16 8.48 -5.15 9.19
N GLU A 17 7.41 -5.80 9.62
CA GLU A 17 7.23 -7.24 9.45
C GLU A 17 7.12 -7.66 7.98
N GLU A 18 6.81 -6.71 7.09
CA GLU A 18 6.73 -6.96 5.65
C GLU A 18 7.89 -6.30 4.89
N ASN A 19 8.82 -5.70 5.62
CA ASN A 19 9.95 -4.97 5.03
C ASN A 19 9.50 -3.81 4.15
N LEU A 20 8.37 -3.19 4.52
CA LEU A 20 7.81 -2.03 3.82
C LEU A 20 7.97 -0.78 4.66
N ILE A 21 8.15 0.34 4.00
CA ILE A 21 8.34 1.63 4.67
C ILE A 21 7.39 2.68 4.12
N ALA A 22 7.18 3.73 4.90
CA ALA A 22 6.42 4.89 4.45
C ALA A 22 7.01 5.41 3.13
N GLY A 23 6.15 5.74 2.19
CA GLY A 23 6.55 6.14 0.84
C GLY A 23 6.50 5.03 -0.19
N ASP A 24 6.40 3.76 0.24
CA ASP A 24 6.27 2.67 -0.72
C ASP A 24 4.90 2.73 -1.40
N MET A 25 4.89 2.45 -2.71
CA MET A 25 3.67 2.49 -3.50
C MET A 25 3.15 1.08 -3.76
N GLY A 26 1.85 0.92 -3.57
CA GLY A 26 1.19 -0.34 -3.87
C GLY A 26 -0.08 -0.12 -4.68
N THR A 27 -0.75 -1.21 -5.00
CA THR A 27 -1.99 -1.19 -5.79
C THR A 27 -3.09 -1.84 -4.95
N ILE A 28 -4.25 -1.18 -4.90
CA ILE A 28 -5.44 -1.73 -4.24
C ILE A 28 -5.93 -2.94 -5.02
N VAL A 29 -5.98 -4.10 -4.36
CA VAL A 29 -6.49 -5.31 -5.00
C VAL A 29 -7.79 -5.80 -4.38
N GLU A 30 -8.12 -5.34 -3.17
CA GLU A 30 -9.40 -5.66 -2.54
C GLU A 30 -9.76 -4.56 -1.55
N ILE A 31 -11.07 -4.28 -1.44
CA ILE A 31 -11.59 -3.26 -0.54
C ILE A 31 -12.37 -3.96 0.56
N HIS A 32 -12.07 -3.61 1.81
CA HIS A 32 -12.84 -4.05 2.97
C HIS A 32 -13.62 -2.86 3.51
N PRO A 33 -14.92 -2.76 3.19
CA PRO A 33 -15.72 -1.61 3.66
C PRO A 33 -15.80 -1.57 5.17
N ALA A 34 -15.99 -0.37 5.70
CA ALA A 34 -16.20 -0.19 7.12
C ALA A 34 -17.48 -0.93 7.57
N THR A 35 -17.43 -1.47 8.78
CA THR A 35 -18.59 -2.11 9.42
C THR A 35 -18.81 -1.47 10.77
N ALA A 36 -19.82 -1.97 11.53
CA ALA A 36 -20.04 -1.50 12.89
C ALA A 36 -18.83 -1.74 13.79
N ASP A 37 -18.05 -2.79 13.50
CA ASP A 37 -16.94 -3.22 14.36
C ASP A 37 -15.56 -2.85 13.81
N TYR A 38 -15.46 -2.57 12.51
CA TYR A 38 -14.16 -2.37 11.85
C TYR A 38 -14.18 -1.16 10.94
N ASN A 39 -13.08 -0.42 10.92
CA ASN A 39 -12.87 0.67 9.98
C ASN A 39 -12.58 0.14 8.60
N GLU A 40 -12.73 0.99 7.58
CA GLU A 40 -12.40 0.66 6.20
C GLU A 40 -10.93 0.30 6.07
N GLY A 41 -10.64 -0.74 5.31
CA GLY A 41 -9.28 -1.19 5.04
C GLY A 41 -9.15 -1.73 3.63
N TYR A 42 -7.92 -2.06 3.25
CA TYR A 42 -7.61 -2.48 1.88
C TYR A 42 -6.58 -3.59 1.90
N GLU A 43 -6.70 -4.52 0.92
CA GLU A 43 -5.59 -5.37 0.56
C GLU A 43 -4.77 -4.63 -0.48
N VAL A 44 -3.49 -4.45 -0.20
CA VAL A 44 -2.59 -3.68 -1.06
C VAL A 44 -1.46 -4.58 -1.51
N GLU A 45 -1.24 -4.65 -2.81
CA GLU A 45 -0.16 -5.44 -3.38
C GLU A 45 1.02 -4.54 -3.71
N PHE A 46 2.19 -4.93 -3.20
CA PHE A 46 3.44 -4.21 -3.42
C PHE A 46 4.33 -5.02 -4.35
N PHE A 47 4.97 -4.34 -5.29
CA PHE A 47 5.75 -4.97 -6.36
C PHE A 47 7.21 -4.59 -6.28
N ALA A 48 8.07 -5.54 -6.62
CA ALA A 48 9.49 -5.29 -6.86
C ALA A 48 9.66 -4.60 -8.22
N GLY A 49 10.84 -4.05 -8.44
CA GLY A 49 11.15 -3.34 -9.67
C GLY A 49 11.04 -4.19 -10.93
N ASN A 50 11.18 -5.52 -10.80
CA ASN A 50 11.02 -6.44 -11.93
C ASN A 50 9.57 -6.93 -12.10
N GLY A 51 8.64 -6.41 -11.31
CA GLY A 51 7.22 -6.76 -11.39
C GLY A 51 6.78 -7.93 -10.52
N GLU A 52 7.70 -8.57 -9.80
CA GLU A 52 7.31 -9.64 -8.88
C GLU A 52 6.59 -9.06 -7.67
N THR A 53 5.62 -9.80 -7.14
CA THR A 53 4.93 -9.41 -5.92
C THR A 53 5.87 -9.54 -4.72
N ILE A 54 6.05 -8.45 -3.98
CA ILE A 54 6.78 -8.46 -2.72
C ILE A 54 5.88 -8.96 -1.61
N ALA A 55 4.68 -8.39 -1.51
CA ALA A 55 3.74 -8.69 -0.44
C ALA A 55 2.34 -8.23 -0.81
N VAL A 56 1.33 -8.91 -0.26
CA VAL A 56 -0.05 -8.43 -0.25
C VAL A 56 -0.43 -8.26 1.20
N VAL A 57 -0.75 -7.05 1.61
CA VAL A 57 -0.89 -6.70 3.03
C VAL A 57 -2.22 -5.99 3.26
N SER A 58 -2.87 -6.32 4.36
CA SER A 58 -4.07 -5.60 4.82
C SER A 58 -3.64 -4.31 5.48
N VAL A 59 -4.12 -3.18 4.98
CA VAL A 59 -3.71 -1.86 5.47
C VAL A 59 -4.97 -1.03 5.74
N PRO A 60 -5.06 -0.39 6.92
CA PRO A 60 -6.19 0.49 7.18
C PRO A 60 -6.14 1.74 6.29
N ALA A 61 -7.31 2.27 5.96
CA ALA A 61 -7.42 3.43 5.08
C ALA A 61 -6.59 4.61 5.59
N THR A 62 -6.49 4.78 6.91
CA THR A 62 -5.75 5.89 7.52
C THR A 62 -4.24 5.81 7.31
N ALA A 63 -3.72 4.65 6.92
CA ALA A 63 -2.30 4.46 6.66
C ALA A 63 -1.95 4.62 5.18
N LEU A 64 -2.89 5.08 4.35
CA LEU A 64 -2.72 5.21 2.92
C LEU A 64 -3.13 6.60 2.45
N ARG A 65 -2.53 7.02 1.35
CA ARG A 65 -3.02 8.14 0.55
C ARG A 65 -2.98 7.77 -0.93
N ALA A 66 -3.80 8.43 -1.73
CA ALA A 66 -3.78 8.20 -3.17
C ALA A 66 -2.46 8.70 -3.76
N ALA A 67 -1.92 7.95 -4.72
CA ALA A 67 -0.81 8.45 -5.53
C ALA A 67 -1.34 9.50 -6.50
N THR A 68 -0.56 10.54 -6.74
CA THR A 68 -0.96 11.66 -7.59
C THR A 68 0.10 11.95 -8.64
N ARG A 69 -0.23 12.85 -9.56
CA ARG A 69 0.72 13.27 -10.60
C ARG A 69 1.91 14.06 -10.03
N GLN A 70 1.84 14.52 -8.79
CA GLN A 70 2.97 15.17 -8.12
C GLN A 70 3.96 14.18 -7.52
N ASP A 71 3.59 12.91 -7.46
CA ASP A 71 4.48 11.89 -6.89
C ASP A 71 5.51 11.47 -7.93
N VAL A 72 6.79 11.54 -7.55
CA VAL A 72 7.89 11.06 -8.38
C VAL A 72 8.27 9.68 -7.86
N LEU A 73 8.28 8.70 -8.76
CA LEU A 73 8.61 7.33 -8.37
C LEU A 73 10.09 7.24 -8.03
N HIS A 74 10.40 6.59 -6.91
CA HIS A 74 11.76 6.42 -6.41
C HIS A 74 12.05 4.95 -6.22
N VAL A 75 13.33 4.62 -6.32
CA VAL A 75 13.79 3.25 -6.15
C VAL A 75 14.57 3.16 -4.85
N ARG A 76 14.27 2.13 -4.06
CA ARG A 76 15.08 1.73 -2.92
C ARG A 76 15.31 0.23 -2.98
N GLN A 77 16.31 -0.26 -2.29
CA GLN A 77 16.51 -1.69 -2.19
C GLN A 77 15.91 -2.21 -0.90
N LEU A 78 15.34 -3.43 -0.95
CA LEU A 78 14.87 -4.08 0.26
C LEU A 78 16.06 -4.39 1.15
N SER A 79 15.85 -4.26 2.46
CA SER A 79 16.87 -4.63 3.41
C SER A 79 17.15 -6.12 3.30
N ALA A 80 18.42 -6.50 3.39
CA ALA A 80 18.78 -7.90 3.49
C ALA A 80 18.30 -8.42 4.84
N ALA A 81 17.55 -9.52 4.82
CA ALA A 81 17.01 -10.11 6.04
C ALA A 81 18.05 -10.96 6.73
#